data_8e6928fdd8a983651e87e2ef736b03ad
#
_entry.id   8e6928fdd8a983651e87e2ef736b03ad
#
_cell.length_a   1.000
_cell.length_b   1.000
_cell.length_c   1.000
_cell.angle_alpha   90.00
_cell.angle_beta   90.00
_cell.angle_gamma   90.00
#
_symmetry.space_group_name_H-M   'P 1'
#
loop_
_entity.id
_entity.type
_entity.pdbx_description
1 polymer ?
#
loop_
_entity_poly.entity_id
_entity_poly.type
_entity_poly.pdbx_seq_one_letter_code
_entity_poly.pdbx_strand_id
1 'polypeptide(L)'
;MLERLFQLKAHNTTVRTECLAGLTTFLTMAYILFVNPSILGETGMDKGAIFVATCLAAAIGSAIMGLIANYPIALAPGMGLNAFFTYTVVLGMGHTWQVALGAVFLSACLFLLLSIFKIREWIINSIPLELRSAIAAGIGLFLALIALQSAGIVVDHPATLVGMGDLSKPQALLAILGFFVIVGLEARKVTGAVLIGILLITLISMALGISQFGGVVSMPPSLAPTFLQLDIMGALDIGLISVIFAFLFVDLFDNSGTLIAVAKKAGLMRKDGHMPKMGRALIADSTAAMGGSLLGTSTTTSYIESAAGVSAGGRTGLTACVVAVLFLLALFFAPLAGSVPAFATAPALLFVAVLMTAGMAEIDWEDITVAAPVLITALAMPLTFSIASGIAFGFIAWVAAKTLAGRWRELNLMLVILAGFCVVKLGLFS
;
A
#
# COMPACT_ATOMS: atom_id res chain seq x y z
N MET A 1 -17.60 -22.06 19.47
CA MET A 1 -17.50 -20.59 19.32
C MET A 1 -16.98 -20.21 17.93
N LEU A 2 -15.82 -20.71 17.51
CA LEU A 2 -15.22 -20.39 16.20
C LEU A 2 -16.13 -20.74 15.01
N GLU A 3 -16.78 -21.91 15.03
CA GLU A 3 -17.74 -22.30 13.98
C GLU A 3 -18.91 -21.31 13.85
N ARG A 4 -19.41 -20.80 14.98
CA ARG A 4 -20.52 -19.82 14.98
C ARG A 4 -20.11 -18.47 14.41
N LEU A 5 -18.85 -18.05 14.61
CA LEU A 5 -18.32 -16.77 14.13
C LEU A 5 -17.90 -16.86 12.64
N PHE A 6 -17.15 -17.92 12.29
CA PHE A 6 -16.46 -17.98 10.99
C PHE A 6 -17.12 -18.92 9.99
N GLN A 7 -18.09 -19.77 10.41
CA GLN A 7 -18.82 -20.68 9.53
C GLN A 7 -17.88 -21.62 8.75
N LEU A 8 -16.90 -22.20 9.45
CA LEU A 8 -15.81 -22.98 8.84
C LEU A 8 -16.33 -24.14 7.97
N LYS A 9 -17.37 -24.86 8.44
CA LYS A 9 -17.99 -25.96 7.68
C LYS A 9 -18.64 -25.47 6.39
N ALA A 10 -19.32 -24.32 6.42
CA ALA A 10 -19.95 -23.73 5.24
C ALA A 10 -18.93 -23.31 4.18
N HIS A 11 -17.71 -22.98 4.61
CA HIS A 11 -16.59 -22.63 3.73
C HIS A 11 -15.63 -23.78 3.44
N ASN A 12 -16.00 -25.04 3.81
CA ASN A 12 -15.20 -26.25 3.58
C ASN A 12 -13.75 -26.12 4.09
N THR A 13 -13.55 -25.53 5.27
CA THR A 13 -12.24 -25.32 5.88
C THR A 13 -12.19 -25.80 7.32
N THR A 14 -10.99 -25.82 7.91
CA THR A 14 -10.75 -26.25 9.30
C THR A 14 -9.95 -25.20 10.04
N VAL A 15 -10.01 -25.18 11.39
CA VAL A 15 -9.20 -24.27 12.22
C VAL A 15 -7.71 -24.40 11.88
N ARG A 16 -7.20 -25.62 11.69
CA ARG A 16 -5.79 -25.87 11.34
C ARG A 16 -5.44 -25.23 10.00
N THR A 17 -6.28 -25.38 8.99
CA THR A 17 -6.07 -24.78 7.66
C THR A 17 -6.05 -23.27 7.74
N GLU A 18 -7.01 -22.67 8.46
CA GLU A 18 -7.10 -21.21 8.63
C GLU A 18 -5.88 -20.66 9.39
N CYS A 19 -5.41 -21.38 10.43
CA CYS A 19 -4.20 -20.98 11.16
C CYS A 19 -2.94 -21.03 10.28
N LEU A 20 -2.77 -22.09 9.49
CA LEU A 20 -1.67 -22.20 8.53
C LEU A 20 -1.74 -21.12 7.45
N ALA A 21 -2.94 -20.82 6.95
CA ALA A 21 -3.18 -19.76 6.00
C ALA A 21 -2.84 -18.38 6.59
N GLY A 22 -3.24 -18.14 7.85
CA GLY A 22 -2.89 -16.90 8.58
C GLY A 22 -1.39 -16.75 8.79
N LEU A 23 -0.69 -17.81 9.16
CA LEU A 23 0.77 -17.80 9.26
C LEU A 23 1.42 -17.51 7.89
N THR A 24 0.92 -18.13 6.82
CA THR A 24 1.41 -17.90 5.46
C THR A 24 1.22 -16.44 5.05
N THR A 25 0.02 -15.87 5.27
CA THR A 25 -0.24 -14.45 5.02
C THR A 25 0.70 -13.55 5.83
N PHE A 26 0.83 -13.80 7.13
CA PHE A 26 1.72 -13.02 7.98
C PHE A 26 3.16 -13.04 7.48
N LEU A 27 3.72 -14.21 7.15
CA LEU A 27 5.09 -14.32 6.66
C LEU A 27 5.32 -13.58 5.34
N THR A 28 4.31 -13.52 4.46
CA THR A 28 4.43 -12.80 3.19
C THR A 28 4.32 -11.29 3.34
N MET A 29 3.62 -10.79 4.36
CA MET A 29 3.43 -9.36 4.59
C MET A 29 4.26 -8.79 5.77
N ALA A 30 4.97 -9.63 6.54
CA ALA A 30 5.73 -9.20 7.72
C ALA A 30 6.87 -8.21 7.40
N TYR A 31 7.29 -8.11 6.13
CA TYR A 31 8.25 -7.10 5.70
C TYR A 31 7.81 -5.66 5.99
N ILE A 32 6.51 -5.41 6.14
CA ILE A 32 5.97 -4.08 6.48
C ILE A 32 6.46 -3.59 7.85
N LEU A 33 6.80 -4.51 8.75
CA LEU A 33 7.37 -4.20 10.07
C LEU A 33 8.72 -3.46 9.97
N PHE A 34 9.41 -3.62 8.86
CA PHE A 34 10.71 -2.98 8.57
C PHE A 34 10.54 -1.81 7.61
N VAL A 35 9.74 -1.99 6.58
CA VAL A 35 9.55 -1.02 5.50
C VAL A 35 8.81 0.22 6.00
N ASN A 36 7.72 0.07 6.76
CA ASN A 36 6.93 1.20 7.22
C ASN A 36 7.72 2.14 8.17
N PRO A 37 8.41 1.65 9.21
CA PRO A 37 9.27 2.50 10.04
C PRO A 37 10.45 3.10 9.27
N SER A 38 10.95 2.44 8.23
CA SER A 38 12.02 2.98 7.39
C SER A 38 11.53 4.20 6.58
N ILE A 39 10.36 4.09 5.94
CA ILE A 39 9.80 5.16 5.10
C ILE A 39 9.31 6.33 5.96
N LEU A 40 8.40 6.08 6.90
CA LEU A 40 7.82 7.15 7.73
C LEU A 40 8.86 7.80 8.66
N GLY A 41 9.89 7.07 9.07
CA GLY A 41 10.99 7.60 9.87
C GLY A 41 11.80 8.70 9.19
N GLU A 42 11.76 8.82 7.86
CA GLU A 42 12.41 9.92 7.11
C GLU A 42 11.72 11.27 7.33
N THR A 43 10.47 11.27 7.80
CA THR A 43 9.73 12.49 8.18
C THR A 43 10.13 13.05 9.54
N GLY A 44 11.05 12.41 10.26
CA GLY A 44 11.42 12.77 11.63
C GLY A 44 10.54 12.14 12.72
N MET A 45 9.59 11.28 12.36
CA MET A 45 8.81 10.49 13.33
C MET A 45 9.69 9.46 14.03
N ASP A 46 9.39 9.16 15.31
CA ASP A 46 10.10 8.11 16.05
C ASP A 46 9.87 6.73 15.48
N LYS A 47 10.94 6.08 15.02
CA LYS A 47 10.88 4.77 14.34
C LYS A 47 10.33 3.65 15.23
N GLY A 48 10.61 3.71 16.54
CA GLY A 48 10.09 2.73 17.51
C GLY A 48 8.59 2.87 17.67
N ALA A 49 8.08 4.11 17.80
CA ALA A 49 6.65 4.39 17.87
C ALA A 49 5.93 4.01 16.57
N ILE A 50 6.52 4.29 15.38
CA ILE A 50 5.97 3.86 14.09
C ILE A 50 5.88 2.33 14.01
N PHE A 51 6.90 1.61 14.48
CA PHE A 51 6.89 0.14 14.51
C PHE A 51 5.72 -0.38 15.36
N VAL A 52 5.51 0.17 16.56
CA VAL A 52 4.38 -0.21 17.41
C VAL A 52 3.05 0.17 16.75
N ALA A 53 2.94 1.38 16.19
CA ALA A 53 1.75 1.81 15.45
C ALA A 53 1.44 0.88 14.27
N THR A 54 2.46 0.44 13.52
CA THR A 54 2.33 -0.53 12.41
C THR A 54 1.77 -1.86 12.89
N CYS A 55 2.34 -2.43 13.96
CA CYS A 55 1.88 -3.69 14.54
C CYS A 55 0.42 -3.60 15.00
N LEU A 56 0.08 -2.54 15.76
CA LEU A 56 -1.27 -2.34 16.29
C LEU A 56 -2.28 -2.05 15.19
N ALA A 57 -1.96 -1.20 14.22
CA ALA A 57 -2.85 -0.90 13.10
C ALA A 57 -3.13 -2.15 12.25
N ALA A 58 -2.09 -2.95 11.95
CA ALA A 58 -2.24 -4.20 11.24
C ALA A 58 -3.07 -5.23 12.04
N ALA A 59 -2.83 -5.34 13.34
CA ALA A 59 -3.58 -6.25 14.21
C ALA A 59 -5.05 -5.85 14.31
N ILE A 60 -5.34 -4.58 14.60
CA ILE A 60 -6.71 -4.05 14.72
C ILE A 60 -7.44 -4.16 13.38
N GLY A 61 -6.83 -3.69 12.29
CA GLY A 61 -7.43 -3.73 10.96
C GLY A 61 -7.74 -5.15 10.50
N SER A 62 -6.79 -6.08 10.65
CA SER A 62 -6.99 -7.49 10.29
C SER A 62 -8.05 -8.17 11.17
N ALA A 63 -8.09 -7.86 12.47
CA ALA A 63 -9.11 -8.38 13.37
C ALA A 63 -10.52 -7.86 12.99
N ILE A 64 -10.66 -6.57 12.70
CA ILE A 64 -11.93 -5.97 12.28
C ILE A 64 -12.39 -6.61 10.95
N MET A 65 -11.51 -6.76 9.96
CA MET A 65 -11.83 -7.42 8.70
C MET A 65 -12.28 -8.86 8.93
N GLY A 66 -11.55 -9.61 9.74
CA GLY A 66 -11.86 -11.01 10.06
C GLY A 66 -13.20 -11.17 10.77
N LEU A 67 -13.50 -10.33 11.74
CA LEU A 67 -14.70 -10.44 12.59
C LEU A 67 -15.96 -9.86 11.93
N ILE A 68 -15.86 -8.73 11.21
CA ILE A 68 -17.02 -8.02 10.64
C ILE A 68 -17.36 -8.55 9.23
N ALA A 69 -16.37 -8.70 8.36
CA ALA A 69 -16.58 -9.14 6.98
C ALA A 69 -16.47 -10.68 6.84
N ASN A 70 -15.78 -11.34 7.75
CA ASN A 70 -15.43 -12.77 7.67
C ASN A 70 -14.65 -13.10 6.39
N TYR A 71 -13.63 -12.26 6.06
CA TYR A 71 -12.77 -12.48 4.90
C TYR A 71 -11.34 -12.84 5.32
N PRO A 72 -10.65 -13.72 4.56
CA PRO A 72 -9.26 -14.11 4.80
C PRO A 72 -8.30 -13.02 4.27
N ILE A 73 -8.58 -11.75 4.60
CA ILE A 73 -7.84 -10.58 4.08
C ILE A 73 -7.25 -9.84 5.27
N ALA A 74 -5.93 -9.74 5.29
CA ALA A 74 -5.19 -8.99 6.28
C ALA A 74 -5.00 -7.53 5.84
N LEU A 75 -4.94 -6.64 6.82
CA LEU A 75 -4.72 -5.22 6.63
C LEU A 75 -3.42 -4.80 7.31
N ALA A 76 -2.74 -3.83 6.70
CA ALA A 76 -1.59 -3.16 7.29
C ALA A 76 -1.37 -1.79 6.61
N PRO A 77 -0.47 -0.91 7.09
CA PRO A 77 -0.16 0.36 6.42
C PRO A 77 0.24 0.15 4.96
N GLY A 78 -0.44 0.85 4.04
CA GLY A 78 -0.27 0.68 2.59
C GLY A 78 1.00 1.36 2.08
N MET A 79 1.86 0.62 1.36
CA MET A 79 3.17 1.14 0.96
C MET A 79 3.12 2.33 0.01
N GLY A 80 2.21 2.33 -0.97
CA GLY A 80 2.01 3.47 -1.86
C GLY A 80 1.58 4.72 -1.12
N LEU A 81 0.70 4.56 -0.13
CA LEU A 81 0.21 5.64 0.71
C LEU A 81 1.27 6.12 1.71
N ASN A 82 2.12 5.22 2.23
CA ASN A 82 3.28 5.57 3.06
C ASN A 82 4.27 6.45 2.28
N ALA A 83 4.55 6.07 1.05
CA ALA A 83 5.44 6.82 0.18
C ALA A 83 4.85 8.19 -0.20
N PHE A 84 3.56 8.27 -0.52
CA PHE A 84 2.86 9.53 -0.76
C PHE A 84 2.87 10.44 0.49
N PHE A 85 2.61 9.87 1.67
CA PHE A 85 2.69 10.56 2.95
C PHE A 85 4.07 11.19 3.16
N THR A 86 5.12 10.37 3.06
CA THR A 86 6.50 10.77 3.37
C THR A 86 7.08 11.69 2.31
N TYR A 87 7.12 11.23 1.08
CA TYR A 87 7.90 11.90 0.03
C TYR A 87 7.15 13.04 -0.64
N THR A 88 5.83 12.92 -0.80
CA THR A 88 5.05 13.98 -1.44
C THR A 88 4.60 15.01 -0.42
N VAL A 89 3.88 14.57 0.65
CA VAL A 89 3.22 15.51 1.56
C VAL A 89 4.20 16.13 2.54
N VAL A 90 5.01 15.31 3.23
CA VAL A 90 5.91 15.83 4.26
C VAL A 90 7.17 16.44 3.64
N LEU A 91 7.95 15.66 2.90
CA LEU A 91 9.24 16.12 2.37
C LEU A 91 9.10 17.03 1.15
N GLY A 92 8.17 16.72 0.24
CA GLY A 92 7.99 17.46 -1.00
C GLY A 92 7.23 18.78 -0.83
N MET A 93 6.11 18.76 -0.07
CA MET A 93 5.29 19.96 0.17
C MET A 93 5.70 20.72 1.44
N GLY A 94 6.59 20.16 2.28
CA GLY A 94 7.10 20.80 3.49
C GLY A 94 6.12 20.84 4.66
N HIS A 95 5.08 20.00 4.65
CA HIS A 95 4.14 19.91 5.77
C HIS A 95 4.70 19.05 6.91
N THR A 96 4.26 19.32 8.13
CA THR A 96 4.61 18.47 9.26
C THR A 96 3.91 17.10 9.17
N TRP A 97 4.52 16.07 9.70
CA TRP A 97 3.92 14.74 9.71
C TRP A 97 2.60 14.68 10.49
N GLN A 98 2.41 15.56 11.49
CA GLN A 98 1.17 15.71 12.25
C GLN A 98 0.00 16.16 11.34
N VAL A 99 0.27 17.15 10.49
CA VAL A 99 -0.70 17.64 9.49
C VAL A 99 -1.01 16.55 8.46
N ALA A 100 0.02 15.82 8.01
CA ALA A 100 -0.17 14.69 7.10
C ALA A 100 -1.01 13.56 7.72
N LEU A 101 -0.82 13.24 9.03
CA LEU A 101 -1.69 12.31 9.76
C LEU A 101 -3.13 12.84 9.87
N GLY A 102 -3.32 14.13 10.08
CA GLY A 102 -4.63 14.79 10.04
C GLY A 102 -5.32 14.61 8.70
N ALA A 103 -4.59 14.79 7.59
CA ALA A 103 -5.12 14.57 6.24
C ALA A 103 -5.51 13.09 5.99
N VAL A 104 -4.70 12.13 6.46
CA VAL A 104 -5.03 10.70 6.41
C VAL A 104 -6.30 10.40 7.21
N PHE A 105 -6.42 10.93 8.42
CA PHE A 105 -7.60 10.75 9.25
C PHE A 105 -8.86 11.30 8.59
N LEU A 106 -8.82 12.52 8.06
CA LEU A 106 -9.95 13.15 7.36
C LEU A 106 -10.32 12.38 6.10
N SER A 107 -9.33 11.90 5.35
CA SER A 107 -9.54 11.03 4.19
C SER A 107 -10.25 9.73 4.61
N ALA A 108 -9.82 9.09 5.69
CA ALA A 108 -10.44 7.87 6.21
C ALA A 108 -11.88 8.09 6.71
N CYS A 109 -12.16 9.24 7.35
CA CYS A 109 -13.53 9.63 7.73
C CYS A 109 -14.42 9.81 6.50
N LEU A 110 -13.93 10.52 5.48
CA LEU A 110 -14.65 10.69 4.21
C LEU A 110 -14.87 9.33 3.53
N PHE A 111 -13.88 8.48 3.55
CA PHE A 111 -13.94 7.13 3.00
C PHE A 111 -14.99 6.25 3.69
N LEU A 112 -15.09 6.36 5.03
CA LEU A 112 -16.13 5.68 5.80
C LEU A 112 -17.53 6.18 5.41
N LEU A 113 -17.71 7.49 5.29
CA LEU A 113 -18.98 8.09 4.86
C LEU A 113 -19.38 7.59 3.46
N LEU A 114 -18.47 7.64 2.49
CA LEU A 114 -18.71 7.15 1.13
C LEU A 114 -19.05 5.65 1.11
N SER A 115 -18.47 4.86 2.02
CA SER A 115 -18.72 3.41 2.14
C SER A 115 -20.12 3.13 2.71
N ILE A 116 -20.57 3.90 3.71
CA ILE A 116 -21.92 3.81 4.30
C ILE A 116 -23.00 4.15 3.26
N PHE A 117 -22.79 5.19 2.46
CA PHE A 117 -23.75 5.63 1.43
C PHE A 117 -23.62 4.85 0.11
N LYS A 118 -22.73 3.84 0.02
CA LYS A 118 -22.46 3.02 -1.19
C LYS A 118 -22.01 3.83 -2.42
N ILE A 119 -21.63 5.08 -2.24
CA ILE A 119 -21.12 5.96 -3.31
C ILE A 119 -19.79 5.41 -3.83
N ARG A 120 -18.98 4.79 -2.97
CA ARG A 120 -17.71 4.18 -3.30
C ARG A 120 -17.83 3.13 -4.41
N GLU A 121 -18.81 2.22 -4.31
CA GLU A 121 -19.02 1.19 -5.35
C GLU A 121 -19.34 1.84 -6.71
N TRP A 122 -20.10 2.93 -6.71
CA TRP A 122 -20.42 3.66 -7.92
C TRP A 122 -19.20 4.36 -8.52
N ILE A 123 -18.33 4.99 -7.70
CA ILE A 123 -17.09 5.62 -8.17
C ILE A 123 -16.16 4.57 -8.80
N ILE A 124 -15.93 3.45 -8.10
CA ILE A 124 -15.04 2.38 -8.59
C ILE A 124 -15.53 1.86 -9.94
N ASN A 125 -16.84 1.59 -10.08
CA ASN A 125 -17.41 1.06 -11.31
C ASN A 125 -17.43 2.08 -12.46
N SER A 126 -17.27 3.36 -12.15
CA SER A 126 -17.23 4.44 -13.15
C SER A 126 -15.87 4.62 -13.81
N ILE A 127 -14.80 4.05 -13.25
CA ILE A 127 -13.43 4.20 -13.78
C ILE A 127 -13.05 2.98 -14.60
N PRO A 128 -12.58 3.15 -15.84
CA PRO A 128 -12.14 2.07 -16.70
C PRO A 128 -11.06 1.20 -16.05
N LEU A 129 -11.08 -0.09 -16.33
CA LEU A 129 -10.16 -1.06 -15.72
C LEU A 129 -8.70 -0.74 -16.07
N GLU A 130 -8.48 -0.31 -17.31
CA GLU A 130 -7.18 0.08 -17.84
C GLU A 130 -6.57 1.25 -17.07
N LEU A 131 -7.39 2.23 -16.71
CA LEU A 131 -6.95 3.39 -15.95
C LEU A 131 -6.66 3.03 -14.48
N ARG A 132 -7.40 2.07 -13.90
CA ARG A 132 -7.09 1.51 -12.57
C ARG A 132 -5.75 0.76 -12.58
N SER A 133 -5.51 -0.04 -13.61
CA SER A 133 -4.24 -0.75 -13.81
C SER A 133 -3.08 0.22 -14.00
N ALA A 134 -3.31 1.33 -14.73
CA ALA A 134 -2.34 2.40 -14.90
C ALA A 134 -1.98 3.10 -13.58
N ILE A 135 -2.98 3.36 -12.73
CA ILE A 135 -2.77 3.96 -11.40
C ILE A 135 -1.93 3.02 -10.53
N ALA A 136 -2.28 1.74 -10.47
CA ALA A 136 -1.51 0.74 -9.72
C ALA A 136 -0.06 0.65 -10.22
N ALA A 137 0.13 0.58 -11.53
CA ALA A 137 1.46 0.55 -12.15
C ALA A 137 2.27 1.84 -11.86
N GLY A 138 1.64 3.01 -11.92
CA GLY A 138 2.27 4.29 -11.61
C GLY A 138 2.74 4.36 -10.15
N ILE A 139 1.94 3.88 -9.20
CA ILE A 139 2.34 3.75 -7.80
C ILE A 139 3.52 2.77 -7.68
N GLY A 140 3.48 1.64 -8.39
CA GLY A 140 4.59 0.69 -8.44
C GLY A 140 5.88 1.33 -8.96
N LEU A 141 5.83 2.05 -10.07
CA LEU A 141 6.99 2.77 -10.62
C LEU A 141 7.51 3.86 -9.68
N PHE A 142 6.63 4.55 -8.98
CA PHE A 142 7.00 5.51 -7.94
C PHE A 142 7.76 4.85 -6.79
N LEU A 143 7.27 3.70 -6.30
CA LEU A 143 7.96 2.90 -5.28
C LEU A 143 9.31 2.37 -5.79
N ALA A 144 9.39 1.97 -7.07
CA ALA A 144 10.65 1.53 -7.69
C ALA A 144 11.70 2.65 -7.68
N LEU A 145 11.31 3.87 -8.04
CA LEU A 145 12.21 5.03 -8.00
C LEU A 145 12.74 5.28 -6.59
N ILE A 146 11.85 5.27 -5.57
CA ILE A 146 12.24 5.41 -4.16
C ILE A 146 13.18 4.30 -3.73
N ALA A 147 12.88 3.05 -4.09
CA ALA A 147 13.73 1.91 -3.77
C ALA A 147 15.14 2.05 -4.36
N LEU A 148 15.25 2.44 -5.62
CA LEU A 148 16.52 2.65 -6.30
C LEU A 148 17.31 3.82 -5.70
N GLN A 149 16.64 4.88 -5.25
CA GLN A 149 17.27 5.99 -4.53
C GLN A 149 17.77 5.55 -3.15
N SER A 150 16.93 4.85 -2.36
CA SER A 150 17.31 4.33 -1.04
C SER A 150 18.47 3.33 -1.10
N ALA A 151 18.59 2.60 -2.21
CA ALA A 151 19.71 1.70 -2.48
C ALA A 151 20.97 2.44 -2.97
N GLY A 152 20.90 3.71 -3.30
CA GLY A 152 21.99 4.48 -3.89
C GLY A 152 22.33 4.08 -5.33
N ILE A 153 21.41 3.39 -6.02
CA ILE A 153 21.54 2.99 -7.43
C ILE A 153 21.16 4.15 -8.35
N VAL A 154 20.12 4.90 -7.98
CA VAL A 154 19.71 6.13 -8.65
C VAL A 154 20.03 7.29 -7.72
N VAL A 155 20.67 8.31 -8.25
CA VAL A 155 21.06 9.54 -7.52
C VAL A 155 20.63 10.78 -8.30
N ASP A 156 20.59 11.91 -7.60
CA ASP A 156 20.35 13.21 -8.23
C ASP A 156 21.43 13.56 -9.24
N HIS A 157 21.03 14.14 -10.37
CA HIS A 157 21.94 14.57 -11.43
C HIS A 157 21.43 15.88 -12.06
N PRO A 158 22.25 16.96 -12.02
CA PRO A 158 21.78 18.32 -12.35
C PRO A 158 21.33 18.48 -13.82
N ALA A 159 21.83 17.66 -14.75
CA ALA A 159 21.47 17.76 -16.16
C ALA A 159 20.29 16.85 -16.56
N THR A 160 20.13 15.69 -15.91
CA THR A 160 19.16 14.66 -16.31
C THR A 160 18.15 14.34 -15.22
N LEU A 161 18.15 15.10 -14.11
CA LEU A 161 17.35 14.94 -12.88
C LEU A 161 17.75 13.68 -12.11
N VAL A 162 17.99 12.57 -12.79
CA VAL A 162 18.44 11.31 -12.21
C VAL A 162 19.64 10.75 -12.97
N GLY A 163 20.56 10.12 -12.24
CA GLY A 163 21.75 9.49 -12.79
C GLY A 163 22.05 8.17 -12.08
N MET A 164 22.98 7.40 -12.62
CA MET A 164 23.44 6.17 -11.98
C MET A 164 24.40 6.51 -10.83
N GLY A 165 24.11 5.97 -9.66
CA GLY A 165 24.95 6.07 -8.49
C GLY A 165 26.22 5.20 -8.58
N ASP A 166 27.00 5.23 -7.54
CA ASP A 166 28.23 4.41 -7.42
C ASP A 166 27.86 2.98 -7.01
N LEU A 167 27.80 2.09 -8.00
CA LEU A 167 27.48 0.68 -7.80
C LEU A 167 28.60 -0.11 -7.10
N SER A 168 29.80 0.47 -6.92
CA SER A 168 30.87 -0.18 -6.15
C SER A 168 30.64 -0.13 -4.63
N LYS A 169 29.71 0.72 -4.18
CA LYS A 169 29.34 0.81 -2.76
C LYS A 169 28.69 -0.47 -2.26
N PRO A 170 29.11 -1.01 -1.11
CA PRO A 170 28.55 -2.25 -0.55
C PRO A 170 27.02 -2.21 -0.39
N GLN A 171 26.44 -1.04 -0.06
CA GLN A 171 25.01 -0.87 0.10
C GLN A 171 24.23 -1.12 -1.21
N ALA A 172 24.72 -0.58 -2.33
CA ALA A 172 24.11 -0.77 -3.65
C ALA A 172 24.21 -2.24 -4.10
N LEU A 173 25.40 -2.86 -3.92
CA LEU A 173 25.60 -4.27 -4.24
C LEU A 173 24.71 -5.20 -3.41
N LEU A 174 24.58 -4.93 -2.11
CA LEU A 174 23.72 -5.70 -1.22
C LEU A 174 22.24 -5.54 -1.58
N ALA A 175 21.81 -4.34 -1.97
CA ALA A 175 20.44 -4.13 -2.44
C ALA A 175 20.17 -4.89 -3.74
N ILE A 176 21.08 -4.88 -4.70
CA ILE A 176 20.97 -5.65 -5.95
C ILE A 176 20.90 -7.15 -5.64
N LEU A 177 21.80 -7.65 -4.80
CA LEU A 177 21.78 -9.05 -4.37
C LEU A 177 20.46 -9.42 -3.70
N GLY A 178 19.97 -8.57 -2.80
CA GLY A 178 18.70 -8.76 -2.10
C GLY A 178 17.52 -8.90 -3.05
N PHE A 179 17.46 -8.07 -4.09
CA PHE A 179 16.41 -8.15 -5.10
C PHE A 179 16.42 -9.48 -5.85
N PHE A 180 17.59 -9.93 -6.32
CA PHE A 180 17.68 -11.22 -7.02
C PHE A 180 17.42 -12.42 -6.11
N VAL A 181 17.79 -12.33 -4.83
CA VAL A 181 17.44 -13.36 -3.82
C VAL A 181 15.92 -13.44 -3.66
N ILE A 182 15.24 -12.29 -3.49
CA ILE A 182 13.77 -12.24 -3.38
C ILE A 182 13.12 -12.85 -4.63
N VAL A 183 13.53 -12.42 -5.82
CA VAL A 183 12.99 -12.93 -7.09
C VAL A 183 13.22 -14.43 -7.23
N GLY A 184 14.43 -14.92 -6.89
CA GLY A 184 14.77 -16.35 -6.97
C GLY A 184 13.97 -17.21 -5.99
N LEU A 185 13.73 -16.72 -4.76
CA LEU A 185 12.91 -17.40 -3.76
C LEU A 185 11.43 -17.40 -4.15
N GLU A 186 10.93 -16.27 -4.66
CA GLU A 186 9.53 -16.14 -5.11
C GLU A 186 9.26 -17.05 -6.32
N ALA A 187 10.17 -17.12 -7.29
CA ALA A 187 10.08 -18.04 -8.44
C ALA A 187 9.99 -19.50 -8.01
N ARG A 188 10.62 -19.84 -6.88
CA ARG A 188 10.54 -21.17 -6.23
C ARG A 188 9.33 -21.31 -5.31
N LYS A 189 8.46 -20.31 -5.23
CA LYS A 189 7.26 -20.28 -4.36
C LYS A 189 7.57 -20.46 -2.87
N VAL A 190 8.72 -19.94 -2.43
CA VAL A 190 9.10 -19.95 -1.01
C VAL A 190 8.28 -18.92 -0.25
N THR A 191 7.49 -19.37 0.71
CA THR A 191 6.67 -18.48 1.55
C THR A 191 7.56 -17.53 2.35
N GLY A 192 7.25 -16.22 2.29
CA GLY A 192 8.02 -15.19 2.99
C GLY A 192 9.33 -14.81 2.29
N ALA A 193 9.44 -15.03 0.98
CA ALA A 193 10.62 -14.70 0.18
C ALA A 193 11.16 -13.28 0.43
N VAL A 194 10.27 -12.30 0.53
CA VAL A 194 10.61 -10.89 0.80
C VAL A 194 11.23 -10.74 2.18
N LEU A 195 10.61 -11.32 3.21
CA LEU A 195 11.13 -11.30 4.58
C LEU A 195 12.51 -11.96 4.67
N ILE A 196 12.66 -13.13 4.06
CA ILE A 196 13.94 -13.86 4.02
C ILE A 196 15.01 -13.02 3.33
N GLY A 197 14.69 -12.37 2.22
CA GLY A 197 15.62 -11.49 1.50
C GLY A 197 16.09 -10.32 2.36
N ILE A 198 15.18 -9.61 3.04
CA ILE A 198 15.52 -8.51 3.95
C ILE A 198 16.44 -8.99 5.07
N LEU A 199 16.08 -10.08 5.75
CA LEU A 199 16.85 -10.60 6.87
C LEU A 199 18.23 -11.11 6.42
N LEU A 200 18.33 -11.76 5.28
CA LEU A 200 19.60 -12.22 4.72
C LEU A 200 20.54 -11.03 4.43
N ILE A 201 20.05 -10.00 3.75
CA ILE A 201 20.85 -8.80 3.46
C ILE A 201 21.25 -8.09 4.74
N THR A 202 20.36 -8.01 5.72
CA THR A 202 20.68 -7.45 7.02
C THR A 202 21.79 -8.24 7.72
N LEU A 203 21.72 -9.57 7.74
CA LEU A 203 22.76 -10.43 8.31
C LEU A 203 24.11 -10.26 7.60
N ILE A 204 24.12 -10.22 6.27
CA ILE A 204 25.35 -9.97 5.51
C ILE A 204 25.92 -8.59 5.83
N SER A 205 25.07 -7.56 5.93
CA SER A 205 25.51 -6.20 6.27
C SER A 205 26.11 -6.10 7.67
N MET A 206 25.57 -6.85 8.63
CA MET A 206 26.15 -6.99 9.99
C MET A 206 27.51 -7.70 9.95
N ALA A 207 27.62 -8.80 9.21
CA ALA A 207 28.88 -9.54 9.06
C ALA A 207 29.98 -8.68 8.41
N LEU A 208 29.61 -7.75 7.53
CA LEU A 208 30.52 -6.77 6.92
C LEU A 208 30.78 -5.53 7.80
N GLY A 209 30.17 -5.43 8.98
CA GLY A 209 30.31 -4.28 9.87
C GLY A 209 29.62 -3.00 9.40
N ILE A 210 28.70 -3.10 8.41
CA ILE A 210 27.98 -1.95 7.85
C ILE A 210 26.78 -1.57 8.74
N SER A 211 26.11 -2.55 9.33
CA SER A 211 24.99 -2.34 10.25
C SER A 211 25.26 -2.94 11.63
N GLN A 212 24.61 -2.40 12.65
CA GLN A 212 24.77 -2.87 14.03
C GLN A 212 23.58 -3.75 14.44
N PHE A 213 23.86 -4.78 15.23
CA PHE A 213 22.83 -5.65 15.78
C PHE A 213 22.29 -5.07 17.09
N GLY A 214 21.02 -4.70 17.10
CA GLY A 214 20.33 -4.13 18.26
C GLY A 214 19.64 -5.16 19.18
N GLY A 215 19.72 -6.46 18.85
CA GLY A 215 19.02 -7.53 19.56
C GLY A 215 17.85 -8.12 18.78
N VAL A 216 17.23 -9.18 19.32
CA VAL A 216 16.08 -9.84 18.67
C VAL A 216 14.78 -9.48 19.36
N VAL A 217 14.74 -9.53 20.69
CA VAL A 217 13.53 -9.38 21.49
C VAL A 217 13.72 -8.34 22.58
N SER A 218 12.73 -7.47 22.76
CA SER A 218 12.64 -6.52 23.86
C SER A 218 11.18 -6.26 24.24
N MET A 219 10.95 -5.51 25.31
CA MET A 219 9.64 -4.89 25.55
C MET A 219 9.35 -3.92 24.40
N PRO A 220 8.07 -3.83 23.95
CA PRO A 220 7.67 -2.91 22.89
C PRO A 220 8.08 -1.46 23.23
N PRO A 221 8.57 -0.69 22.26
CA PRO A 221 8.81 0.75 22.43
C PRO A 221 7.53 1.51 22.79
N SER A 222 7.71 2.72 23.32
CA SER A 222 6.58 3.59 23.63
C SER A 222 5.87 4.06 22.37
N LEU A 223 4.53 3.98 22.34
CA LEU A 223 3.70 4.56 21.28
C LEU A 223 3.47 6.08 21.47
N ALA A 224 3.72 6.61 22.66
CA ALA A 224 3.40 7.99 23.02
C ALA A 224 3.91 9.07 22.04
N PRO A 225 5.08 8.93 21.39
CA PRO A 225 5.57 9.95 20.44
C PRO A 225 4.66 10.16 19.23
N THR A 226 3.85 9.17 18.84
CA THR A 226 3.00 9.24 17.62
C THR A 226 1.51 9.14 17.92
N PHE A 227 1.14 8.66 19.11
CA PHE A 227 -0.27 8.44 19.48
C PHE A 227 -1.03 9.75 19.63
N LEU A 228 -2.13 9.91 18.89
CA LEU A 228 -3.01 11.08 18.86
C LEU A 228 -2.30 12.41 18.55
N GLN A 229 -1.18 12.37 17.82
CA GLN A 229 -0.40 13.55 17.47
C GLN A 229 -0.88 14.21 16.16
N LEU A 230 -2.00 13.78 15.59
CA LEU A 230 -2.54 14.30 14.33
C LEU A 230 -3.04 15.75 14.52
N ASP A 231 -2.70 16.62 13.56
CA ASP A 231 -3.19 18.00 13.49
C ASP A 231 -4.33 18.09 12.45
N ILE A 232 -5.58 17.98 12.93
CA ILE A 232 -6.77 18.07 12.09
C ILE A 232 -6.98 19.49 11.57
N MET A 233 -6.71 20.50 12.41
CA MET A 233 -6.94 21.89 12.03
C MET A 233 -5.95 22.33 10.94
N GLY A 234 -4.69 21.98 11.07
CA GLY A 234 -3.70 22.21 10.02
C GLY A 234 -4.02 21.46 8.72
N ALA A 235 -4.63 20.26 8.81
CA ALA A 235 -5.02 19.49 7.65
C ALA A 235 -6.26 20.05 6.90
N LEU A 236 -7.03 20.92 7.53
CA LEU A 236 -8.19 21.60 6.90
C LEU A 236 -7.81 22.85 6.12
N ASP A 237 -6.52 23.22 6.05
CA ASP A 237 -6.09 24.31 5.18
C ASP A 237 -6.48 24.04 3.72
N ILE A 238 -6.90 25.10 3.01
CA ILE A 238 -7.40 25.02 1.62
C ILE A 238 -6.42 24.32 0.70
N GLY A 239 -5.11 24.56 0.89
CA GLY A 239 -4.05 23.90 0.13
C GLY A 239 -4.00 22.37 0.30
N LEU A 240 -4.44 21.85 1.45
CA LEU A 240 -4.39 20.43 1.80
C LEU A 240 -5.66 19.64 1.45
N ILE A 241 -6.75 20.30 1.07
CA ILE A 241 -7.97 19.60 0.61
C ILE A 241 -7.63 18.64 -0.53
N SER A 242 -6.76 19.06 -1.44
CA SER A 242 -6.31 18.22 -2.55
C SER A 242 -5.50 16.99 -2.10
N VAL A 243 -4.79 17.09 -0.99
CA VAL A 243 -4.03 15.97 -0.37
C VAL A 243 -4.99 14.97 0.26
N ILE A 244 -6.03 15.44 0.95
CA ILE A 244 -7.08 14.58 1.52
C ILE A 244 -7.76 13.77 0.42
N PHE A 245 -8.14 14.42 -0.70
CA PHE A 245 -8.70 13.73 -1.86
C PHE A 245 -7.70 12.79 -2.53
N ALA A 246 -6.40 13.12 -2.57
CA ALA A 246 -5.39 12.23 -3.10
C ALA A 246 -5.27 10.95 -2.26
N PHE A 247 -5.20 11.05 -0.92
CA PHE A 247 -5.25 9.88 -0.04
C PHE A 247 -6.51 9.05 -0.29
N LEU A 248 -7.68 9.70 -0.39
CA LEU A 248 -8.95 9.05 -0.66
C LEU A 248 -8.91 8.26 -1.97
N PHE A 249 -8.45 8.86 -3.06
CA PHE A 249 -8.45 8.21 -4.37
C PHE A 249 -7.41 7.10 -4.45
N VAL A 250 -6.20 7.31 -3.92
CA VAL A 250 -5.16 6.28 -3.90
C VAL A 250 -5.65 5.06 -3.13
N ASP A 251 -6.19 5.27 -1.92
CA ASP A 251 -6.74 4.19 -1.10
C ASP A 251 -7.94 3.49 -1.76
N LEU A 252 -8.83 4.27 -2.39
CA LEU A 252 -9.99 3.74 -3.10
C LEU A 252 -9.57 2.73 -4.20
N PHE A 253 -8.51 3.02 -4.97
CA PHE A 253 -8.08 2.18 -6.06
C PHE A 253 -7.24 1.00 -5.59
N ASP A 254 -6.28 1.24 -4.72
CA ASP A 254 -5.39 0.21 -4.18
C ASP A 254 -6.19 -0.87 -3.44
N ASN A 255 -7.03 -0.44 -2.53
CA ASN A 255 -7.84 -1.34 -1.71
C ASN A 255 -8.90 -2.10 -2.51
N SER A 256 -9.61 -1.41 -3.42
CA SER A 256 -10.67 -2.07 -4.20
C SER A 256 -10.13 -3.13 -5.13
N GLY A 257 -8.98 -2.89 -5.76
CA GLY A 257 -8.28 -3.85 -6.60
C GLY A 257 -7.88 -5.08 -5.78
N THR A 258 -7.26 -4.86 -4.64
CA THR A 258 -6.80 -5.91 -3.71
C THR A 258 -7.97 -6.75 -3.18
N LEU A 259 -9.04 -6.12 -2.69
CA LEU A 259 -10.21 -6.82 -2.18
C LEU A 259 -10.83 -7.76 -3.23
N ILE A 260 -11.03 -7.26 -4.45
CA ILE A 260 -11.61 -8.03 -5.55
C ILE A 260 -10.68 -9.17 -5.97
N ALA A 261 -9.38 -8.91 -6.12
CA ALA A 261 -8.40 -9.91 -6.53
C ALA A 261 -8.30 -11.06 -5.52
N VAL A 262 -8.20 -10.75 -4.23
CA VAL A 262 -8.12 -11.75 -3.16
C VAL A 262 -9.44 -12.51 -3.02
N ALA A 263 -10.60 -11.82 -3.07
CA ALA A 263 -11.90 -12.46 -3.01
C ALA A 263 -12.15 -13.41 -4.20
N LYS A 264 -11.74 -13.02 -5.41
CA LYS A 264 -11.78 -13.87 -6.61
C LYS A 264 -10.94 -15.12 -6.43
N LYS A 265 -9.71 -14.98 -5.96
CA LYS A 265 -8.79 -16.10 -5.68
C LYS A 265 -9.31 -17.02 -4.58
N ALA A 266 -9.98 -16.46 -3.58
CA ALA A 266 -10.59 -17.21 -2.49
C ALA A 266 -11.89 -17.96 -2.90
N GLY A 267 -12.39 -17.74 -4.12
CA GLY A 267 -13.67 -18.30 -4.57
C GLY A 267 -14.89 -17.70 -3.85
N LEU A 268 -14.76 -16.47 -3.32
CA LEU A 268 -15.80 -15.80 -2.56
C LEU A 268 -16.69 -14.88 -3.43
N MET A 269 -16.42 -14.80 -4.74
CA MET A 269 -17.23 -14.05 -5.67
C MET A 269 -18.52 -14.80 -6.02
N ARG A 270 -19.63 -14.08 -6.16
CA ARG A 270 -20.88 -14.63 -6.70
C ARG A 270 -20.77 -14.86 -8.20
N LYS A 271 -21.66 -15.65 -8.77
CA LYS A 271 -21.74 -15.92 -10.22
C LYS A 271 -22.02 -14.65 -11.05
N ASP A 272 -22.65 -13.65 -10.44
CA ASP A 272 -22.93 -12.34 -11.03
C ASP A 272 -21.74 -11.36 -10.97
N GLY A 273 -20.57 -11.83 -10.48
CA GLY A 273 -19.35 -11.02 -10.37
C GLY A 273 -19.33 -10.09 -9.14
N HIS A 274 -20.34 -10.14 -8.27
CA HIS A 274 -20.39 -9.34 -7.05
C HIS A 274 -19.68 -10.00 -5.87
N MET A 275 -18.98 -9.22 -5.06
CA MET A 275 -18.37 -9.66 -3.81
C MET A 275 -19.41 -9.56 -2.68
N PRO A 276 -19.83 -10.69 -2.07
CA PRO A 276 -20.76 -10.67 -0.93
C PRO A 276 -20.14 -9.87 0.22
N LYS A 277 -20.96 -9.14 0.97
CA LYS A 277 -20.49 -8.35 2.13
C LYS A 277 -19.39 -7.30 1.82
N MET A 278 -19.24 -6.87 0.56
CA MET A 278 -18.25 -5.85 0.18
C MET A 278 -18.36 -4.59 1.06
N GLY A 279 -19.59 -4.10 1.33
CA GLY A 279 -19.79 -2.96 2.21
C GLY A 279 -19.20 -3.14 3.62
N ARG A 280 -19.25 -4.36 4.19
CA ARG A 280 -18.64 -4.64 5.50
C ARG A 280 -17.12 -4.61 5.44
N ALA A 281 -16.54 -5.13 4.35
CA ALA A 281 -15.10 -5.09 4.14
C ALA A 281 -14.60 -3.65 3.98
N LEU A 282 -15.37 -2.81 3.26
CA LEU A 282 -15.06 -1.40 3.07
C LEU A 282 -15.15 -0.59 4.37
N ILE A 283 -16.14 -0.90 5.24
CA ILE A 283 -16.25 -0.30 6.57
C ILE A 283 -15.08 -0.74 7.45
N ALA A 284 -14.72 -2.02 7.41
CA ALA A 284 -13.59 -2.55 8.17
C ALA A 284 -12.28 -1.84 7.79
N ASP A 285 -12.05 -1.66 6.51
CA ASP A 285 -10.92 -0.97 5.95
C ASP A 285 -10.85 0.51 6.36
N SER A 286 -11.94 1.26 6.15
CA SER A 286 -12.02 2.67 6.56
C SER A 286 -11.80 2.85 8.06
N THR A 287 -12.35 1.96 8.88
CA THR A 287 -12.15 1.99 10.33
C THR A 287 -10.69 1.69 10.71
N ALA A 288 -10.05 0.77 9.98
CA ALA A 288 -8.63 0.45 10.17
C ALA A 288 -7.74 1.65 9.80
N ALA A 289 -8.05 2.35 8.70
CA ALA A 289 -7.33 3.56 8.27
C ALA A 289 -7.45 4.69 9.31
N MET A 290 -8.66 4.92 9.87
CA MET A 290 -8.85 5.86 10.98
C MET A 290 -8.03 5.46 12.20
N GLY A 291 -8.09 4.18 12.60
CA GLY A 291 -7.33 3.67 13.73
C GLY A 291 -5.83 3.81 13.53
N GLY A 292 -5.32 3.52 12.33
CA GLY A 292 -3.91 3.66 11.98
C GLY A 292 -3.41 5.09 12.13
N SER A 293 -4.15 6.07 11.63
CA SER A 293 -3.77 7.49 11.74
C SER A 293 -3.77 7.99 13.20
N LEU A 294 -4.71 7.51 14.05
CA LEU A 294 -4.72 7.81 15.47
C LEU A 294 -3.52 7.20 16.22
N LEU A 295 -3.06 6.02 15.79
CA LEU A 295 -1.87 5.37 16.34
C LEU A 295 -0.57 6.02 15.86
N GLY A 296 -0.61 6.79 14.77
CA GLY A 296 0.56 7.46 14.20
C GLY A 296 1.22 6.68 13.07
N THR A 297 0.43 6.01 12.25
CA THR A 297 0.87 5.46 10.96
C THR A 297 -0.01 5.97 9.82
N SER A 298 0.43 5.82 8.58
CA SER A 298 -0.36 6.23 7.41
C SER A 298 -1.56 5.29 7.19
N THR A 299 -2.27 5.46 6.10
CA THR A 299 -3.50 4.71 5.78
C THR A 299 -3.26 3.20 5.87
N THR A 300 -4.08 2.52 6.69
CA THR A 300 -4.11 1.06 6.80
C THR A 300 -5.09 0.52 5.76
N THR A 301 -4.64 -0.39 4.89
CA THR A 301 -5.41 -0.90 3.75
C THR A 301 -5.26 -2.42 3.59
N SER A 302 -6.08 -3.03 2.73
CA SER A 302 -6.04 -4.47 2.46
C SER A 302 -4.80 -4.88 1.69
N TYR A 303 -4.19 -6.03 2.06
CA TYR A 303 -2.94 -6.52 1.48
C TYR A 303 -3.15 -7.63 0.47
N ILE A 304 -2.57 -7.47 -0.72
CA ILE A 304 -2.62 -8.47 -1.81
C ILE A 304 -1.91 -9.78 -1.42
N GLU A 305 -0.95 -9.74 -0.52
CA GLU A 305 -0.23 -10.87 0.06
C GLU A 305 -1.19 -11.85 0.76
N SER A 306 -2.38 -11.42 1.15
CA SER A 306 -3.45 -12.29 1.63
C SER A 306 -3.79 -13.40 0.63
N ALA A 307 -3.52 -13.19 -0.65
CA ALA A 307 -3.65 -14.20 -1.69
C ALA A 307 -2.75 -15.43 -1.47
N ALA A 308 -1.64 -15.30 -0.75
CA ALA A 308 -0.78 -16.43 -0.38
C ALA A 308 -1.45 -17.32 0.66
N GLY A 309 -2.04 -16.73 1.71
CA GLY A 309 -2.85 -17.48 2.68
C GLY A 309 -4.08 -18.13 2.07
N VAL A 310 -4.75 -17.45 1.15
CA VAL A 310 -5.85 -18.03 0.36
C VAL A 310 -5.39 -19.25 -0.44
N SER A 311 -4.19 -19.19 -1.04
CA SER A 311 -3.57 -20.32 -1.74
C SER A 311 -3.23 -21.48 -0.80
N ALA A 312 -2.92 -21.20 0.46
CA ALA A 312 -2.69 -22.17 1.52
C ALA A 312 -4.01 -22.75 2.12
N GLY A 313 -5.17 -22.31 1.62
CA GLY A 313 -6.48 -22.84 2.01
C GLY A 313 -7.32 -21.92 2.88
N GLY A 314 -6.89 -20.69 3.17
CA GLY A 314 -7.67 -19.68 3.91
C GLY A 314 -8.96 -19.30 3.17
N ARG A 315 -10.08 -19.29 3.87
CA ARG A 315 -11.40 -19.01 3.29
C ARG A 315 -12.25 -18.09 4.16
N THR A 316 -11.86 -17.89 5.42
CA THR A 316 -12.68 -17.21 6.41
C THR A 316 -11.89 -16.13 7.15
N GLY A 317 -12.59 -15.28 7.90
CA GLY A 317 -11.99 -14.26 8.73
C GLY A 317 -11.08 -14.78 9.85
N LEU A 318 -11.11 -16.10 10.13
CA LEU A 318 -10.19 -16.68 11.10
C LEU A 318 -8.74 -16.55 10.64
N THR A 319 -8.46 -16.68 9.34
CA THR A 319 -7.14 -16.38 8.75
C THR A 319 -6.66 -14.98 9.11
N ALA A 320 -7.50 -13.95 8.93
CA ALA A 320 -7.15 -12.57 9.26
C ALA A 320 -6.97 -12.34 10.77
N CYS A 321 -7.79 -13.01 11.60
CA CYS A 321 -7.61 -12.96 13.06
C CYS A 321 -6.29 -13.59 13.52
N VAL A 322 -5.83 -14.65 12.88
CA VAL A 322 -4.52 -15.25 13.16
C VAL A 322 -3.40 -14.27 12.79
N VAL A 323 -3.50 -13.60 11.64
CA VAL A 323 -2.56 -12.53 11.26
C VAL A 323 -2.53 -11.43 12.31
N ALA A 324 -3.70 -11.00 12.82
CA ALA A 324 -3.79 -10.00 13.87
C ALA A 324 -3.01 -10.40 15.14
N VAL A 325 -3.17 -11.64 15.58
CA VAL A 325 -2.42 -12.18 16.74
C VAL A 325 -0.92 -12.20 16.47
N LEU A 326 -0.50 -12.60 15.27
CA LEU A 326 0.92 -12.63 14.90
C LEU A 326 1.54 -11.22 14.86
N PHE A 327 0.80 -10.19 14.42
CA PHE A 327 1.27 -8.80 14.52
C PHE A 327 1.37 -8.31 15.96
N LEU A 328 0.48 -8.72 16.87
CA LEU A 328 0.64 -8.43 18.31
C LEU A 328 1.87 -9.11 18.90
N LEU A 329 2.17 -10.35 18.50
CA LEU A 329 3.41 -11.02 18.91
C LEU A 329 4.65 -10.35 18.30
N ALA A 330 4.54 -9.78 17.11
CA ALA A 330 5.63 -9.07 16.46
C ALA A 330 6.08 -7.80 17.21
N LEU A 331 5.25 -7.23 18.10
CA LEU A 331 5.61 -6.07 18.94
C LEU A 331 6.91 -6.27 19.74
N PHE A 332 7.22 -7.50 20.11
CA PHE A 332 8.42 -7.83 20.89
C PHE A 332 9.70 -7.89 20.04
N PHE A 333 9.59 -7.84 18.71
CA PHE A 333 10.73 -7.89 17.78
C PHE A 333 11.22 -6.51 17.31
N ALA A 334 10.91 -5.45 18.07
CA ALA A 334 11.32 -4.08 17.75
C ALA A 334 12.85 -3.91 17.57
N PRO A 335 13.75 -4.53 18.40
CA PRO A 335 15.18 -4.39 18.18
C PRO A 335 15.65 -4.99 16.87
N LEU A 336 15.05 -6.11 16.45
CA LEU A 336 15.33 -6.72 15.17
C LEU A 336 14.92 -5.78 14.03
N ALA A 337 13.74 -5.16 14.13
CA ALA A 337 13.28 -4.17 13.15
C ALA A 337 14.21 -2.96 13.08
N GLY A 338 14.67 -2.44 14.22
CA GLY A 338 15.62 -1.34 14.28
C GLY A 338 17.02 -1.67 13.73
N SER A 339 17.34 -2.96 13.62
CA SER A 339 18.63 -3.43 13.08
C SER A 339 18.65 -3.50 11.55
N VAL A 340 17.50 -3.40 10.88
CA VAL A 340 17.38 -3.49 9.40
C VAL A 340 17.71 -2.14 8.77
N PRO A 341 18.78 -2.04 7.97
CA PRO A 341 19.14 -0.80 7.29
C PRO A 341 18.22 -0.52 6.08
N ALA A 342 18.05 0.75 5.70
CA ALA A 342 17.15 1.16 4.62
C ALA A 342 17.47 0.48 3.27
N PHE A 343 18.75 0.28 2.94
CA PHE A 343 19.13 -0.42 1.70
C PHE A 343 18.76 -1.91 1.69
N ALA A 344 18.50 -2.53 2.86
CA ALA A 344 18.03 -3.91 2.93
C ALA A 344 16.51 -4.00 2.72
N THR A 345 15.74 -2.91 2.92
CA THR A 345 14.31 -2.84 2.63
C THR A 345 14.02 -2.42 1.17
N ALA A 346 14.96 -1.75 0.50
CA ALA A 346 14.82 -1.30 -0.89
C ALA A 346 14.47 -2.45 -1.87
N PRO A 347 15.10 -3.64 -1.81
CA PRO A 347 14.73 -4.79 -2.63
C PRO A 347 13.26 -5.20 -2.51
N ALA A 348 12.70 -5.11 -1.31
CA ALA A 348 11.29 -5.43 -1.06
C ALA A 348 10.36 -4.44 -1.76
N LEU A 349 10.65 -3.14 -1.67
CA LEU A 349 9.89 -2.09 -2.37
C LEU A 349 9.95 -2.28 -3.89
N LEU A 350 11.14 -2.59 -4.42
CA LEU A 350 11.31 -2.85 -5.84
C LEU A 350 10.52 -4.09 -6.28
N PHE A 351 10.50 -5.15 -5.47
CA PHE A 351 9.71 -6.36 -5.75
C PHE A 351 8.20 -6.06 -5.75
N VAL A 352 7.71 -5.26 -4.79
CA VAL A 352 6.31 -4.83 -4.79
C VAL A 352 5.97 -4.00 -6.02
N ALA A 353 6.87 -3.14 -6.46
CA ALA A 353 6.70 -2.40 -7.71
C ALA A 353 6.48 -3.34 -8.91
N VAL A 354 7.24 -4.44 -9.00
CA VAL A 354 7.03 -5.48 -10.02
C VAL A 354 5.63 -6.08 -9.95
N LEU A 355 5.13 -6.39 -8.75
CA LEU A 355 3.77 -6.93 -8.60
C LEU A 355 2.69 -5.91 -9.01
N MET A 356 2.87 -4.64 -8.68
CA MET A 356 1.91 -3.57 -9.01
C MET A 356 1.87 -3.25 -10.51
N THR A 357 2.95 -3.46 -11.24
CA THR A 357 3.00 -3.25 -12.70
C THR A 357 2.40 -4.41 -13.52
N ALA A 358 2.13 -5.55 -12.90
CA ALA A 358 1.62 -6.74 -13.60
C ALA A 358 0.30 -6.50 -14.36
N GLY A 359 -0.57 -5.61 -13.85
CA GLY A 359 -1.83 -5.24 -14.51
C GLY A 359 -1.67 -4.54 -15.86
N MET A 360 -0.48 -4.03 -16.18
CA MET A 360 -0.20 -3.42 -17.49
C MET A 360 -0.21 -4.45 -18.64
N ALA A 361 -0.10 -5.75 -18.33
CA ALA A 361 -0.21 -6.81 -19.32
C ALA A 361 -1.64 -6.97 -19.90
N GLU A 362 -2.66 -6.47 -19.20
CA GLU A 362 -4.06 -6.52 -19.62
C GLU A 362 -4.50 -5.30 -20.46
N ILE A 363 -3.59 -4.33 -20.68
CA ILE A 363 -3.86 -3.10 -21.41
C ILE A 363 -3.86 -3.38 -22.93
N ASP A 364 -4.85 -2.83 -23.62
CA ASP A 364 -4.85 -2.78 -25.08
C ASP A 364 -3.93 -1.66 -25.56
N TRP A 365 -2.70 -2.04 -25.90
CA TRP A 365 -1.68 -1.11 -26.40
C TRP A 365 -1.86 -0.72 -27.87
N GLU A 366 -2.74 -1.39 -28.61
CA GLU A 366 -3.05 -1.06 -30.01
C GLU A 366 -4.03 0.13 -30.07
N ASP A 367 -4.92 0.26 -29.08
CA ASP A 367 -5.79 1.44 -28.97
C ASP A 367 -5.04 2.62 -28.35
N ILE A 368 -4.59 3.55 -29.20
CA ILE A 368 -3.85 4.76 -28.74
C ILE A 368 -4.65 5.61 -27.78
N THR A 369 -6.01 5.58 -27.83
CA THR A 369 -6.86 6.34 -26.89
C THR A 369 -6.90 5.73 -25.51
N VAL A 370 -6.40 4.52 -25.34
CA VAL A 370 -6.17 3.81 -24.09
C VAL A 370 -4.69 3.88 -23.71
N ALA A 371 -3.79 3.50 -24.62
CA ALA A 371 -2.36 3.39 -24.35
C ALA A 371 -1.72 4.72 -23.92
N ALA A 372 -2.06 5.84 -24.55
CA ALA A 372 -1.47 7.14 -24.23
C ALA A 372 -1.88 7.64 -22.80
N PRO A 373 -3.16 7.65 -22.39
CA PRO A 373 -3.54 7.97 -21.03
C PRO A 373 -2.92 7.05 -19.98
N VAL A 374 -2.86 5.74 -20.25
CA VAL A 374 -2.23 4.75 -19.36
C VAL A 374 -0.76 5.08 -19.13
N LEU A 375 -0.01 5.32 -20.22
CA LEU A 375 1.40 5.64 -20.14
C LEU A 375 1.64 6.95 -19.39
N ILE A 376 0.86 8.00 -19.70
CA ILE A 376 0.94 9.29 -19.01
C ILE A 376 0.69 9.12 -17.52
N THR A 377 -0.35 8.39 -17.13
CA THR A 377 -0.67 8.11 -15.72
C THR A 377 0.51 7.45 -14.99
N ALA A 378 1.04 6.38 -15.59
CA ALA A 378 2.08 5.57 -14.99
C ALA A 378 3.41 6.33 -14.86
N LEU A 379 3.80 7.09 -15.87
CA LEU A 379 5.08 7.85 -15.88
C LEU A 379 5.01 9.14 -15.08
N ALA A 380 3.86 9.82 -15.06
CA ALA A 380 3.76 11.10 -14.36
C ALA A 380 4.01 10.94 -12.85
N MET A 381 3.61 9.83 -12.23
CA MET A 381 3.78 9.61 -10.79
C MET A 381 5.25 9.66 -10.33
N PRO A 382 6.16 8.83 -10.87
CA PRO A 382 7.56 8.89 -10.49
C PRO A 382 8.25 10.19 -10.96
N LEU A 383 7.91 10.72 -12.13
CA LEU A 383 8.59 11.88 -12.70
C LEU A 383 8.19 13.20 -12.04
N THR A 384 6.96 13.31 -11.51
CA THR A 384 6.51 14.48 -10.74
C THR A 384 6.66 14.30 -9.22
N PHE A 385 7.13 13.12 -8.79
CA PHE A 385 7.17 12.73 -7.39
C PHE A 385 5.80 12.88 -6.69
N SER A 386 4.71 12.65 -7.44
CA SER A 386 3.33 12.86 -6.96
C SER A 386 2.34 11.87 -7.57
N ILE A 387 1.83 10.97 -6.74
CA ILE A 387 0.75 10.04 -7.14
C ILE A 387 -0.51 10.81 -7.56
N ALA A 388 -0.84 11.88 -6.82
CA ALA A 388 -2.00 12.72 -7.12
C ALA A 388 -1.94 13.39 -8.49
N SER A 389 -0.75 13.88 -8.87
CA SER A 389 -0.54 14.48 -10.20
C SER A 389 -0.67 13.44 -11.31
N GLY A 390 -0.13 12.23 -11.11
CA GLY A 390 -0.27 11.14 -12.07
C GLY A 390 -1.73 10.74 -12.30
N ILE A 391 -2.53 10.62 -11.23
CA ILE A 391 -3.97 10.35 -11.33
C ILE A 391 -4.67 11.48 -12.09
N ALA A 392 -4.36 12.74 -11.77
CA ALA A 392 -4.96 13.89 -12.43
C ALA A 392 -4.66 13.92 -13.93
N PHE A 393 -3.39 13.75 -14.31
CA PHE A 393 -3.00 13.67 -15.73
C PHE A 393 -3.67 12.49 -16.43
N GLY A 394 -3.81 11.36 -15.76
CA GLY A 394 -4.50 10.18 -16.29
C GLY A 394 -5.96 10.45 -16.64
N PHE A 395 -6.72 11.04 -15.72
CA PHE A 395 -8.13 11.37 -15.96
C PHE A 395 -8.29 12.40 -17.07
N ILE A 396 -7.47 13.46 -17.07
CA ILE A 396 -7.49 14.48 -18.11
C ILE A 396 -7.15 13.89 -19.47
N ALA A 397 -6.06 13.11 -19.55
CA ALA A 397 -5.61 12.48 -20.80
C ALA A 397 -6.65 11.50 -21.35
N TRP A 398 -7.30 10.70 -20.49
CA TRP A 398 -8.35 9.77 -20.88
C TRP A 398 -9.56 10.50 -21.51
N VAL A 399 -10.08 11.51 -20.81
CA VAL A 399 -11.22 12.28 -21.29
C VAL A 399 -10.86 13.02 -22.58
N ALA A 400 -9.68 13.63 -22.65
CA ALA A 400 -9.22 14.34 -23.84
C ALA A 400 -9.06 13.39 -25.05
N ALA A 401 -8.39 12.24 -24.87
CA ALA A 401 -8.14 11.28 -25.95
C ALA A 401 -9.46 10.72 -26.50
N LYS A 402 -10.38 10.27 -25.65
CA LYS A 402 -11.69 9.74 -26.07
C LYS A 402 -12.56 10.81 -26.73
N THR A 403 -12.54 12.04 -26.21
CA THR A 403 -13.27 13.17 -26.77
C THR A 403 -12.79 13.52 -28.16
N LEU A 404 -11.46 13.70 -28.34
CA LEU A 404 -10.86 14.05 -29.63
C LEU A 404 -11.00 12.94 -30.67
N ALA A 405 -11.05 11.67 -30.22
CA ALA A 405 -11.32 10.53 -31.11
C ALA A 405 -12.80 10.36 -31.48
N GLY A 406 -13.70 11.22 -30.98
CA GLY A 406 -15.14 11.12 -31.22
C GLY A 406 -15.84 9.97 -30.49
N ARG A 407 -15.17 9.37 -29.48
CA ARG A 407 -15.66 8.19 -28.72
C ARG A 407 -16.41 8.60 -27.46
N TRP A 408 -17.33 9.56 -27.55
CA TRP A 408 -18.08 10.14 -26.41
C TRP A 408 -18.91 9.11 -25.64
N ARG A 409 -19.35 8.05 -26.31
CA ARG A 409 -20.15 6.99 -25.70
C ARG A 409 -19.37 6.12 -24.70
N GLU A 410 -18.05 6.16 -24.75
CA GLU A 410 -17.16 5.44 -23.83
C GLU A 410 -16.83 6.28 -22.60
N LEU A 411 -17.25 7.55 -22.55
CA LEU A 411 -17.03 8.43 -21.42
C LEU A 411 -18.18 8.30 -20.40
N ASN A 412 -17.80 8.04 -19.15
CA ASN A 412 -18.73 8.11 -18.04
C ASN A 412 -18.76 9.55 -17.50
N LEU A 413 -19.97 10.05 -17.18
CA LEU A 413 -20.15 11.40 -16.62
C LEU A 413 -19.26 11.65 -15.40
N MET A 414 -19.14 10.66 -14.51
CA MET A 414 -18.31 10.78 -13.29
C MET A 414 -16.84 11.03 -13.64
N LEU A 415 -16.31 10.32 -14.65
CA LEU A 415 -14.92 10.49 -15.08
C LEU A 415 -14.69 11.89 -15.67
N VAL A 416 -15.66 12.41 -16.42
CA VAL A 416 -15.62 13.79 -16.94
C VAL A 416 -15.62 14.81 -15.81
N ILE A 417 -16.45 14.62 -14.78
CA ILE A 417 -16.48 15.49 -13.58
C ILE A 417 -15.13 15.44 -12.86
N LEU A 418 -14.58 14.25 -12.66
CA LEU A 418 -13.26 14.07 -12.01
C LEU A 418 -12.15 14.73 -12.81
N ALA A 419 -12.13 14.56 -14.13
CA ALA A 419 -11.17 15.23 -15.01
C ALA A 419 -11.29 16.75 -14.94
N GLY A 420 -12.53 17.27 -14.96
CA GLY A 420 -12.80 18.71 -14.79
C GLY A 420 -12.27 19.25 -13.45
N PHE A 421 -12.52 18.53 -12.36
CA PHE A 421 -11.96 18.87 -11.05
C PHE A 421 -10.42 18.88 -11.06
N CYS A 422 -9.80 17.89 -11.72
CA CYS A 422 -8.33 17.82 -11.86
C CYS A 422 -7.76 18.99 -12.68
N VAL A 423 -8.45 19.42 -13.74
CA VAL A 423 -8.05 20.62 -14.52
C VAL A 423 -8.07 21.87 -13.66
N VAL A 424 -9.16 22.07 -12.89
CA VAL A 424 -9.28 23.22 -11.98
C VAL A 424 -8.17 23.17 -10.93
N LYS A 425 -7.90 22.00 -10.35
CA LYS A 425 -6.81 21.82 -9.39
C LYS A 425 -5.47 22.21 -9.96
N LEU A 426 -5.10 21.69 -11.13
CA LEU A 426 -3.81 21.96 -11.76
C LEU A 426 -3.69 23.41 -12.24
N GLY A 427 -4.82 24.07 -12.59
CA GLY A 427 -4.82 25.47 -13.03
C GLY A 427 -4.81 26.51 -11.91
N LEU A 428 -5.28 26.16 -10.70
CA LEU A 428 -5.42 27.10 -9.58
C LEU A 428 -4.39 26.86 -8.45
N PHE A 429 -3.81 25.68 -8.37
CA PHE A 429 -3.00 25.22 -7.23
C PHE A 429 -1.67 24.56 -7.64
N SER A 430 -1.21 24.75 -8.88
CA SER A 430 0.11 24.30 -9.34
C SER A 430 1.21 25.30 -9.00
#